data_b0c5f15688aa37a605f49349bb044d46
#
_entry.id   b0c5f15688aa37a605f49349bb044d46
#
_cell.length_a   1.000
_cell.length_b   1.000
_cell.length_c   1.000
_cell.angle_alpha   90.00
_cell.angle_beta   90.00
_cell.angle_gamma   90.00
#
_symmetry.space_group_name_H-M   'P 1'
#
loop_
_entity.id
_entity.type
_entity.pdbx_description
1 polymer ?
#
loop_
_entity_poly.entity_id
_entity_poly.type
_entity_poly.pdbx_seq_one_letter_code
_entity_poly.pdbx_strand_id
1 'polypeptide(L)'
;MKTSNYLWAVLATAPLSLSACGSDENENVIQPKEKTARLELTLVGTPADSRATGTLPTTDESQINRLTVAVFTGASGNPVNALREFTGDDIKAATSGTGKKITMLCEPGNGQTIYVVANASTGLFAGVTNLAGFKAKLMLLSETTKAAGAGAATDTQKANNLPMLGSTTGKDFTAGTETEAEIALSRLVARVSISSVKTAFDPVGRFKDATFKVDAIYLKNADSSVNADKTGSVPINGGHEGAVVTKYLYEAVTGHTANTELTTPYYFYTFPNVDSSKPTKLIIKGLFDADGSGSTSAPIARYYPITINKKQANTTISGGSGTDKGSIAANTRYVLTAVIKGEGAADDKTDIDPATLQLTVTVADWELTINQDVTFE
;
A
#
# COMPACT_ATOMS: atom_id res chain seq x y z
N MET A 1 74.72 22.62 5.52
CA MET A 1 74.82 23.93 4.87
C MET A 1 73.48 24.55 4.70
N LYS A 2 73.31 25.68 5.39
CA LYS A 2 72.43 26.83 5.05
C LYS A 2 70.94 26.57 4.81
N THR A 3 70.01 27.27 5.32
CA THR A 3 69.86 28.37 6.30
C THR A 3 68.35 28.62 6.42
N SER A 4 67.91 28.69 7.63
CA SER A 4 66.79 29.41 8.22
C SER A 4 66.25 30.62 7.44
N ASN A 5 64.94 30.84 7.47
CA ASN A 5 64.31 32.15 7.63
C ASN A 5 62.96 32.08 8.26
N TYR A 6 62.82 32.55 9.47
CA TYR A 6 61.60 32.89 10.19
C TYR A 6 61.11 34.25 9.71
N LEU A 7 59.80 34.37 9.47
CA LEU A 7 59.19 35.68 9.32
C LEU A 7 58.05 35.81 10.37
N TRP A 8 58.24 36.77 11.24
CA TRP A 8 57.34 37.21 12.28
C TRP A 8 56.23 38.09 11.67
N ALA A 9 54.96 37.82 11.95
CA ALA A 9 53.87 38.75 11.69
C ALA A 9 53.36 39.35 13.01
N VAL A 10 53.41 40.63 13.04
CA VAL A 10 53.13 41.52 14.18
C VAL A 10 51.61 41.64 14.37
N LEU A 11 51.17 41.40 15.59
CA LEU A 11 49.77 41.62 16.04
C LEU A 11 49.57 43.11 16.35
N ALA A 12 48.76 43.80 15.59
CA ALA A 12 48.32 45.18 15.89
C ALA A 12 47.01 45.14 16.64
N THR A 13 47.05 45.50 17.91
CA THR A 13 45.87 45.79 18.75
C THR A 13 45.46 47.23 18.57
N ALA A 14 44.23 47.47 18.12
CA ALA A 14 43.60 48.82 18.16
C ALA A 14 42.61 48.90 19.31
N PRO A 15 42.61 49.97 20.10
CA PRO A 15 41.62 50.12 21.18
C PRO A 15 40.31 50.67 20.67
N LEU A 16 39.21 50.05 21.08
CA LEU A 16 37.86 50.58 20.92
C LEU A 16 37.62 51.68 21.93
N SER A 17 37.42 52.89 21.44
CA SER A 17 36.87 53.99 22.22
C SER A 17 35.35 53.94 22.22
N LEU A 18 34.77 53.72 23.38
CA LEU A 18 33.33 53.97 23.62
C LEU A 18 33.11 55.49 23.67
N SER A 19 32.29 56.00 22.77
CA SER A 19 31.64 57.29 22.99
C SER A 19 30.13 57.04 23.07
N ALA A 20 29.61 57.20 24.28
CA ALA A 20 28.19 57.34 24.53
C ALA A 20 27.77 58.79 24.26
N CYS A 21 26.78 59.00 23.40
CA CYS A 21 25.91 60.14 23.49
C CYS A 21 24.58 59.82 22.78
N GLY A 22 23.50 60.02 23.50
CA GLY A 22 22.17 59.69 23.07
C GLY A 22 21.57 60.64 22.07
N SER A 23 20.53 60.16 21.47
CA SER A 23 19.27 60.83 21.21
C SER A 23 18.36 59.91 20.39
N ASP A 24 17.11 59.95 20.76
CA ASP A 24 15.99 59.25 20.13
C ASP A 24 16.01 59.36 18.61
N GLU A 25 16.14 58.20 17.95
CA GLU A 25 15.47 57.97 16.68
C GLU A 25 15.02 56.51 16.65
N ASN A 26 13.71 56.32 16.42
CA ASN A 26 13.07 55.05 16.13
C ASN A 26 13.74 54.42 14.91
N GLU A 27 14.86 53.78 15.09
CA GLU A 27 15.31 52.81 14.09
C GLU A 27 14.40 51.62 14.17
N ASN A 28 13.48 51.64 13.24
CA ASN A 28 12.70 50.47 12.83
C ASN A 28 13.72 49.41 12.37
N VAL A 29 14.26 48.65 13.32
CA VAL A 29 15.10 47.48 13.01
C VAL A 29 14.17 46.55 12.27
N ILE A 30 14.22 46.64 10.95
CA ILE A 30 13.62 45.63 10.05
C ILE A 30 14.36 44.34 10.38
N GLN A 31 13.83 43.58 11.30
CA GLN A 31 14.24 42.18 11.48
C GLN A 31 14.19 41.52 10.09
N PRO A 32 15.24 40.83 9.63
CA PRO A 32 15.17 40.14 8.38
C PRO A 32 13.97 39.18 8.46
N LYS A 33 12.94 39.50 7.70
CA LYS A 33 11.71 38.74 7.64
C LYS A 33 12.11 37.31 7.33
N GLU A 34 11.80 36.36 8.21
CA GLU A 34 12.05 34.95 7.93
C GLU A 34 11.48 34.63 6.55
N LYS A 35 12.36 34.21 5.63
CA LYS A 35 11.99 33.92 4.24
C LYS A 35 11.27 32.58 4.09
N THR A 36 11.12 31.83 5.19
CA THR A 36 10.54 30.47 5.19
C THR A 36 9.21 30.48 5.95
N ALA A 37 8.30 29.62 5.51
CA ALA A 37 7.11 29.23 6.23
C ALA A 37 7.30 27.84 6.82
N ARG A 38 6.50 27.46 7.81
CA ARG A 38 6.52 26.13 8.40
C ARG A 38 5.20 25.43 8.12
N LEU A 39 5.28 24.20 7.59
CA LEU A 39 4.14 23.30 7.52
C LEU A 39 4.13 22.44 8.80
N GLU A 40 2.99 22.39 9.45
CA GLU A 40 2.68 21.42 10.49
C GLU A 40 1.63 20.44 9.97
N LEU A 41 1.95 19.16 9.97
CA LEU A 41 1.14 18.13 9.35
C LEU A 41 0.63 17.14 10.40
N THR A 42 -0.68 16.92 10.42
CA THR A 42 -1.33 15.84 11.17
C THR A 42 -1.81 14.77 10.20
N LEU A 43 -1.45 13.51 10.44
CA LEU A 43 -1.93 12.38 9.66
C LEU A 43 -3.12 11.74 10.35
N VAL A 44 -4.18 11.49 9.59
CA VAL A 44 -5.36 10.78 10.05
C VAL A 44 -5.63 9.56 9.18
N GLY A 45 -6.27 8.56 9.74
CA GLY A 45 -6.73 7.40 9.00
C GLY A 45 -8.05 7.66 8.27
N THR A 46 -8.33 6.88 7.24
CA THR A 46 -9.65 6.87 6.60
C THR A 46 -10.64 6.10 7.48
N PRO A 47 -11.75 6.70 7.92
CA PRO A 47 -12.80 5.98 8.63
C PRO A 47 -13.44 4.91 7.73
N ALA A 48 -13.93 3.83 8.32
CA ALA A 48 -14.70 2.81 7.62
C ALA A 48 -16.20 3.02 7.85
N ASP A 49 -16.96 2.93 6.76
CA ASP A 49 -18.44 2.99 6.83
C ASP A 49 -19.09 1.61 7.12
N SER A 50 -18.33 0.51 7.10
CA SER A 50 -18.87 -0.83 7.37
C SER A 50 -17.88 -1.79 8.02
N ARG A 51 -18.40 -2.62 8.94
CA ARG A 51 -17.63 -3.63 9.67
C ARG A 51 -17.67 -4.97 8.93
N ALA A 52 -16.52 -5.45 8.45
CA ALA A 52 -16.35 -6.86 8.10
C ALA A 52 -15.57 -7.57 9.21
N THR A 53 -16.17 -8.60 9.78
CA THR A 53 -15.54 -9.48 10.76
C THR A 53 -14.72 -10.55 10.04
N GLY A 54 -13.42 -10.62 10.32
CA GLY A 54 -12.53 -11.70 9.88
C GLY A 54 -11.16 -11.50 10.48
N THR A 55 -10.67 -12.52 11.20
CA THR A 55 -9.36 -12.56 11.86
C THR A 55 -8.24 -12.70 10.84
N LEU A 56 -7.72 -11.58 10.37
CA LEU A 56 -6.48 -11.48 9.60
C LEU A 56 -5.60 -10.40 10.22
N PRO A 57 -4.28 -10.35 9.99
CA PRO A 57 -3.39 -9.42 10.66
C PRO A 57 -3.86 -7.98 10.43
N THR A 58 -4.36 -7.33 11.49
CA THR A 58 -4.98 -6.01 11.40
C THR A 58 -4.10 -4.90 11.93
N THR A 59 -3.19 -5.20 12.86
CA THR A 59 -2.36 -4.17 13.54
C THR A 59 -1.20 -3.70 12.68
N ASP A 60 -0.58 -4.57 11.90
CA ASP A 60 0.60 -4.23 11.10
C ASP A 60 0.24 -3.48 9.82
N GLU A 61 -0.96 -3.68 9.29
CA GLU A 61 -1.42 -3.09 8.02
C GLU A 61 -1.52 -1.57 8.03
N SER A 62 -1.47 -0.94 9.20
CA SER A 62 -1.50 0.52 9.38
C SER A 62 -0.12 1.11 9.67
N GLN A 63 0.93 0.30 9.68
CA GLN A 63 2.25 0.76 10.06
C GLN A 63 2.86 1.71 9.02
N ILE A 64 3.42 2.82 9.50
CA ILE A 64 4.17 3.77 8.69
C ILE A 64 5.65 3.63 9.06
N ASN A 65 6.47 3.19 8.09
CA ASN A 65 7.91 2.98 8.27
C ASN A 65 8.75 4.03 7.57
N ARG A 66 8.16 4.70 6.59
CA ARG A 66 8.75 5.76 5.78
C ARG A 66 7.66 6.70 5.33
N LEU A 67 7.98 7.97 5.26
CA LEU A 67 7.04 8.99 4.84
C LEU A 67 7.74 9.96 3.89
N THR A 68 7.14 10.23 2.75
CA THR A 68 7.54 11.32 1.87
C THR A 68 6.47 12.40 1.91
N VAL A 69 6.87 13.62 2.25
CA VAL A 69 6.02 14.80 2.20
C VAL A 69 6.50 15.69 1.06
N ALA A 70 5.61 16.02 0.14
CA ALA A 70 5.89 16.89 -0.99
C ALA A 70 4.88 18.05 -1.02
N VAL A 71 5.38 19.27 -1.14
CA VAL A 71 4.60 20.48 -1.29
C VAL A 71 4.85 21.03 -2.69
N PHE A 72 3.78 21.34 -3.41
CA PHE A 72 3.81 21.89 -4.77
C PHE A 72 3.15 23.27 -4.77
N THR A 73 3.75 24.20 -5.49
CA THR A 73 3.20 25.56 -5.58
C THR A 73 1.90 25.57 -6.37
N GLY A 74 1.07 26.60 -6.15
CA GLY A 74 -0.11 26.89 -6.96
C GLY A 74 0.20 27.50 -8.33
N ALA A 75 1.48 27.73 -8.66
CA ALA A 75 1.92 28.29 -9.93
C ALA A 75 1.73 27.30 -11.09
N SER A 76 1.74 27.82 -12.33
CA SER A 76 1.66 27.00 -13.53
C SER A 76 2.74 25.92 -13.55
N GLY A 77 2.35 24.68 -13.88
CA GLY A 77 3.22 23.52 -13.84
C GLY A 77 3.44 22.93 -12.44
N ASN A 78 2.91 23.55 -11.39
CA ASN A 78 2.99 23.10 -10.00
C ASN A 78 4.41 22.63 -9.61
N PRO A 79 5.44 23.50 -9.67
CA PRO A 79 6.79 23.13 -9.29
C PRO A 79 6.84 22.72 -7.81
N VAL A 80 7.86 21.91 -7.46
CA VAL A 80 8.13 21.53 -6.08
C VAL A 80 8.49 22.78 -5.29
N ASN A 81 7.78 23.01 -4.18
CA ASN A 81 8.13 23.98 -3.16
C ASN A 81 9.12 23.33 -2.15
N ALA A 82 8.70 22.18 -1.63
CA ALA A 82 9.50 21.42 -0.68
C ALA A 82 9.20 19.92 -0.85
N LEU A 83 10.24 19.09 -0.71
CA LEU A 83 10.12 17.64 -0.71
C LEU A 83 11.10 17.06 0.31
N ARG A 84 10.58 16.25 1.23
CA ARG A 84 11.39 15.57 2.24
C ARG A 84 10.93 14.13 2.43
N GLU A 85 11.90 13.22 2.53
CA GLU A 85 11.70 11.85 2.96
C GLU A 85 12.10 11.71 4.44
N PHE A 86 11.23 11.11 5.23
CA PHE A 86 11.42 10.79 6.64
C PHE A 86 11.55 9.28 6.77
N THR A 87 12.53 8.81 7.51
CA THR A 87 12.83 7.38 7.70
C THR A 87 12.80 6.99 9.18
N GLY A 88 13.08 5.73 9.51
CA GLY A 88 12.89 5.15 10.83
C GLY A 88 13.40 5.96 12.04
N ASP A 89 14.52 6.69 11.90
CA ASP A 89 15.04 7.54 12.98
C ASP A 89 14.26 8.86 13.12
N ASP A 90 13.69 9.34 12.02
CA ASP A 90 12.82 10.52 11.99
C ASP A 90 11.37 10.18 12.39
N ILE A 91 10.96 8.90 12.20
CA ILE A 91 9.63 8.40 12.51
C ILE A 91 9.71 7.58 13.79
N LYS A 92 9.69 8.23 14.94
CA LYS A 92 9.66 7.52 16.23
C LYS A 92 8.22 7.25 16.62
N ALA A 93 7.93 6.00 16.99
CA ALA A 93 6.66 5.66 17.60
C ALA A 93 6.43 6.55 18.82
N ALA A 94 5.33 7.27 18.87
CA ALA A 94 4.98 8.05 20.02
C ALA A 94 4.65 7.11 21.17
N THR A 95 5.42 7.21 22.22
CA THR A 95 5.00 6.76 23.53
C THR A 95 4.15 7.87 24.15
N SER A 96 2.83 7.64 24.19
CA SER A 96 1.80 8.38 24.93
C SER A 96 1.47 9.85 24.54
N GLY A 97 0.26 10.02 24.05
CA GLY A 97 -0.66 11.10 24.40
C GLY A 97 -0.33 12.51 23.96
N THR A 98 -0.52 12.80 22.74
CA THR A 98 -0.84 14.04 22.01
C THR A 98 -0.30 13.89 20.59
N GLY A 99 -1.19 14.00 19.59
CA GLY A 99 -0.83 13.77 18.19
C GLY A 99 0.44 14.52 17.82
N LYS A 100 1.47 13.77 17.40
CA LYS A 100 2.75 14.37 17.07
C LYS A 100 2.72 14.85 15.64
N LYS A 101 3.01 16.11 15.47
CA LYS A 101 2.95 16.87 14.25
C LYS A 101 4.28 16.73 13.48
N ILE A 102 4.18 16.53 12.17
CA ILE A 102 5.33 16.57 11.27
C ILE A 102 5.58 18.03 10.90
N THR A 103 6.78 18.53 11.12
CA THR A 103 7.12 19.90 10.73
C THR A 103 8.11 19.89 9.57
N MET A 104 7.92 20.82 8.63
CA MET A 104 8.73 20.96 7.44
C MET A 104 8.81 22.44 7.04
N LEU A 105 10.00 22.91 6.65
CA LEU A 105 10.17 24.24 6.10
C LEU A 105 9.74 24.26 4.62
N CYS A 106 8.97 25.31 4.27
CA CYS A 106 8.45 25.55 2.93
C CYS A 106 8.69 26.98 2.51
N GLU A 107 8.70 27.26 1.22
CA GLU A 107 8.64 28.62 0.73
C GLU A 107 7.22 29.20 0.87
N PRO A 108 7.07 30.47 1.22
CA PRO A 108 5.76 31.14 1.25
C PRO A 108 5.09 31.12 -0.13
N GLY A 109 3.77 31.02 -0.13
CA GLY A 109 2.98 31.02 -1.37
C GLY A 109 1.55 30.56 -1.13
N ASN A 110 0.66 30.89 -2.06
CA ASN A 110 -0.76 30.60 -1.96
C ASN A 110 -1.17 29.40 -2.81
N GLY A 111 -2.29 28.76 -2.47
CA GLY A 111 -2.91 27.69 -3.24
C GLY A 111 -2.06 26.44 -3.41
N GLN A 112 -1.21 26.15 -2.43
CA GLN A 112 -0.28 25.02 -2.54
C GLN A 112 -0.98 23.68 -2.33
N THR A 113 -0.41 22.65 -2.93
CA THR A 113 -0.87 21.26 -2.82
C THR A 113 0.14 20.43 -2.04
N ILE A 114 -0.33 19.68 -1.05
CA ILE A 114 0.49 18.80 -0.23
C ILE A 114 0.14 17.35 -0.57
N TYR A 115 1.16 16.54 -0.86
CA TYR A 115 1.07 15.09 -0.99
C TYR A 115 1.87 14.42 0.11
N VAL A 116 1.31 13.36 0.65
CA VAL A 116 1.97 12.50 1.64
C VAL A 116 1.90 11.07 1.15
N VAL A 117 3.05 10.42 1.01
CA VAL A 117 3.16 9.01 0.63
C VAL A 117 3.86 8.24 1.74
N ALA A 118 3.20 7.23 2.29
CA ALA A 118 3.80 6.32 3.25
C ALA A 118 4.28 5.04 2.56
N ASN A 119 5.38 4.49 3.06
CA ASN A 119 5.94 3.19 2.67
C ASN A 119 6.34 3.07 1.19
N ALA A 120 6.59 4.18 0.51
CA ALA A 120 7.22 4.16 -0.81
C ALA A 120 8.69 3.71 -0.71
N SER A 121 9.27 3.25 -1.82
CA SER A 121 10.70 2.89 -1.87
C SER A 121 11.58 4.10 -1.56
N THR A 122 12.70 3.88 -0.88
CA THR A 122 13.68 4.93 -0.57
C THR A 122 14.11 5.65 -1.85
N GLY A 123 14.06 6.98 -1.81
CA GLY A 123 14.50 7.83 -2.92
C GLY A 123 13.60 7.78 -4.15
N LEU A 124 12.41 7.14 -4.10
CA LEU A 124 11.50 7.07 -5.26
C LEU A 124 11.21 8.44 -5.86
N PHE A 125 11.05 9.45 -5.02
CA PHE A 125 10.71 10.81 -5.42
C PHE A 125 11.93 11.72 -5.59
N ALA A 126 13.16 11.19 -5.50
CA ALA A 126 14.36 11.98 -5.76
C ALA A 126 14.35 12.56 -7.17
N GLY A 127 14.77 13.82 -7.29
CA GLY A 127 14.82 14.53 -8.57
C GLY A 127 13.47 14.92 -9.17
N VAL A 128 12.37 14.77 -8.44
CA VAL A 128 11.07 15.30 -8.85
C VAL A 128 11.11 16.83 -8.79
N THR A 129 10.68 17.49 -9.87
CA THR A 129 10.69 18.95 -10.00
C THR A 129 9.29 19.58 -10.03
N ASN A 130 8.25 18.77 -10.25
CA ASN A 130 6.87 19.25 -10.33
C ASN A 130 5.87 18.13 -9.98
N LEU A 131 4.60 18.52 -9.80
CA LEU A 131 3.51 17.62 -9.44
C LEU A 131 3.27 16.52 -10.49
N ALA A 132 3.39 16.82 -11.78
CA ALA A 132 3.19 15.81 -12.82
C ALA A 132 4.26 14.71 -12.75
N GLY A 133 5.52 15.10 -12.56
CA GLY A 133 6.62 14.15 -12.36
C GLY A 133 6.47 13.33 -11.05
N PHE A 134 5.91 13.94 -10.00
CA PHE A 134 5.59 13.22 -8.76
C PHE A 134 4.51 12.15 -8.99
N LYS A 135 3.41 12.53 -9.62
CA LYS A 135 2.29 11.63 -9.93
C LYS A 135 2.67 10.48 -10.86
N ALA A 136 3.62 10.71 -11.75
CA ALA A 136 4.13 9.70 -12.68
C ALA A 136 5.06 8.65 -12.05
N LYS A 137 5.45 8.82 -10.77
CA LYS A 137 6.30 7.83 -10.07
C LYS A 137 5.52 6.54 -9.80
N LEU A 138 6.14 5.42 -10.16
CA LEU A 138 5.54 4.09 -10.03
C LEU A 138 5.91 3.47 -8.68
N MET A 139 4.90 3.11 -7.92
CA MET A 139 5.04 2.23 -6.76
C MET A 139 4.85 0.79 -7.19
N LEU A 140 5.76 -0.09 -6.77
CA LEU A 140 5.78 -1.49 -7.20
C LEU A 140 5.15 -2.40 -6.15
N LEU A 141 4.33 -3.34 -6.59
CA LEU A 141 3.73 -4.33 -5.70
C LEU A 141 4.80 -5.20 -5.00
N SER A 142 5.93 -5.46 -5.68
CA SER A 142 7.06 -6.16 -5.09
C SER A 142 7.66 -5.46 -3.85
N GLU A 143 7.45 -4.16 -3.67
CA GLU A 143 7.90 -3.46 -2.47
C GLU A 143 7.15 -3.92 -1.21
N THR A 144 5.93 -4.47 -1.35
CA THR A 144 5.19 -5.08 -0.24
C THR A 144 5.85 -6.36 0.30
N THR A 145 6.82 -6.94 -0.43
CA THR A 145 7.59 -8.11 0.03
C THR A 145 8.77 -7.75 0.92
N LYS A 146 9.13 -6.46 1.00
CA LYS A 146 10.22 -5.98 1.83
C LYS A 146 9.76 -5.84 3.27
N ALA A 147 10.66 -6.16 4.20
CA ALA A 147 10.43 -5.88 5.61
C ALA A 147 10.32 -4.37 5.84
N ALA A 148 9.76 -3.98 6.98
CA ALA A 148 9.71 -2.60 7.42
C ALA A 148 11.12 -1.96 7.37
N GLY A 149 11.19 -0.75 6.86
CA GLY A 149 12.47 -0.08 6.59
C GLY A 149 13.10 -0.51 5.27
N ALA A 150 14.41 -0.59 5.22
CA ALA A 150 15.19 -0.91 4.01
C ALA A 150 15.51 -2.41 3.87
N GLY A 151 14.64 -3.28 4.36
CA GLY A 151 14.86 -4.72 4.33
C GLY A 151 14.94 -5.31 2.91
N ALA A 152 15.57 -6.48 2.79
CA ALA A 152 15.61 -7.23 1.55
C ALA A 152 14.21 -7.74 1.16
N ALA A 153 13.96 -7.87 -0.15
CA ALA A 153 12.75 -8.50 -0.64
C ALA A 153 12.69 -9.98 -0.22
N THR A 154 11.49 -10.46 0.06
CA THR A 154 11.22 -11.86 0.40
C THR A 154 10.21 -12.45 -0.58
N ASP A 155 9.96 -13.75 -0.47
CA ASP A 155 8.97 -14.43 -1.31
C ASP A 155 7.52 -14.26 -0.81
N THR A 156 7.31 -13.52 0.29
CA THR A 156 5.98 -13.28 0.88
C THR A 156 5.74 -11.80 1.11
N GLN A 157 4.52 -11.35 0.91
CA GLN A 157 4.13 -9.96 1.19
C GLN A 157 4.13 -9.68 2.69
N LYS A 158 4.44 -8.45 3.07
CA LYS A 158 4.49 -7.97 4.46
C LYS A 158 3.35 -7.01 4.72
N ALA A 159 2.54 -7.31 5.71
CA ALA A 159 1.42 -6.46 6.10
C ALA A 159 1.88 -5.07 6.60
N ASN A 160 3.08 -5.00 7.16
CA ASN A 160 3.60 -3.78 7.80
C ASN A 160 4.34 -2.81 6.87
N ASN A 161 4.25 -2.98 5.54
CA ASN A 161 4.91 -2.09 4.58
C ASN A 161 4.00 -1.73 3.40
N LEU A 162 2.72 -1.56 3.66
CA LEU A 162 1.74 -1.26 2.62
C LEU A 162 1.84 0.22 2.18
N PRO A 163 1.89 0.51 0.87
CA PRO A 163 1.93 1.87 0.37
C PRO A 163 0.59 2.60 0.63
N MET A 164 0.69 3.85 1.11
CA MET A 164 -0.45 4.70 1.41
C MET A 164 -0.24 6.09 0.81
N LEU A 165 -1.33 6.76 0.49
CA LEU A 165 -1.33 8.09 -0.11
C LEU A 165 -2.42 8.96 0.52
N GLY A 166 -2.09 10.24 0.74
CA GLY A 166 -3.03 11.29 1.07
C GLY A 166 -2.62 12.60 0.44
N SER A 167 -3.56 13.53 0.28
CA SER A 167 -3.27 14.85 -0.25
C SER A 167 -4.30 15.88 0.20
N THR A 168 -3.89 17.14 0.23
CA THR A 168 -4.76 18.30 0.37
C THR A 168 -4.30 19.43 -0.55
N THR A 169 -5.22 20.31 -0.93
CA THR A 169 -4.95 21.40 -1.88
C THR A 169 -5.41 22.74 -1.29
N GLY A 170 -4.97 23.85 -1.91
CA GLY A 170 -5.43 25.21 -1.53
C GLY A 170 -4.87 25.68 -0.19
N LYS A 171 -3.68 25.21 0.21
CA LYS A 171 -3.02 25.70 1.44
C LYS A 171 -2.18 26.93 1.13
N ASP A 172 -2.32 27.95 1.99
CA ASP A 172 -1.53 29.17 1.90
C ASP A 172 -0.44 29.16 2.98
N PHE A 173 0.79 29.42 2.56
CA PHE A 173 1.94 29.51 3.44
C PHE A 173 2.40 30.97 3.54
N THR A 174 2.43 31.51 4.76
CA THR A 174 2.89 32.88 5.03
C THR A 174 4.27 32.83 5.68
N ALA A 175 5.17 33.71 5.25
CA ALA A 175 6.52 33.81 5.81
C ALA A 175 6.49 34.06 7.32
N GLY A 176 7.32 33.34 8.05
CA GLY A 176 7.44 33.45 9.52
C GLY A 176 6.25 32.88 10.29
N THR A 177 5.34 32.16 9.63
CA THR A 177 4.17 31.53 10.29
C THR A 177 4.15 30.02 10.07
N GLU A 178 3.37 29.35 10.91
CA GLU A 178 3.08 27.93 10.79
C GLU A 178 1.70 27.73 10.15
N THR A 179 1.61 26.83 9.17
CA THR A 179 0.37 26.42 8.51
C THR A 179 0.07 24.99 8.88
N GLU A 180 -1.06 24.76 9.49
CA GLU A 180 -1.53 23.42 9.84
C GLU A 180 -2.23 22.76 8.66
N ALA A 181 -1.96 21.44 8.47
CA ALA A 181 -2.67 20.61 7.52
C ALA A 181 -2.96 19.24 8.13
N GLU A 182 -4.21 18.81 8.00
CA GLU A 182 -4.64 17.45 8.29
C GLU A 182 -4.77 16.68 6.98
N ILE A 183 -4.16 15.50 6.89
CA ILE A 183 -4.18 14.67 5.69
C ILE A 183 -4.62 13.26 6.03
N ALA A 184 -5.74 12.84 5.44
CA ALA A 184 -6.21 11.47 5.49
C ALA A 184 -5.37 10.57 4.57
N LEU A 185 -4.74 9.54 5.14
CA LEU A 185 -4.06 8.50 4.38
C LEU A 185 -5.02 7.36 4.03
N SER A 186 -4.87 6.82 2.85
CA SER A 186 -5.53 5.59 2.43
C SER A 186 -4.54 4.64 1.76
N ARG A 187 -4.73 3.33 1.94
CA ARG A 187 -3.88 2.33 1.29
C ARG A 187 -4.06 2.36 -0.22
N LEU A 188 -2.98 2.19 -0.95
CA LEU A 188 -3.02 2.08 -2.40
C LEU A 188 -3.33 0.66 -2.87
N VAL A 189 -3.21 -0.31 -1.99
CA VAL A 189 -3.53 -1.72 -2.25
C VAL A 189 -4.94 -2.09 -1.80
N ALA A 190 -5.48 -3.15 -2.40
CA ALA A 190 -6.58 -3.94 -1.87
C ALA A 190 -6.03 -5.19 -1.19
N ARG A 191 -6.81 -5.79 -0.28
CA ARG A 191 -6.57 -7.13 0.26
C ARG A 191 -7.60 -8.09 -0.28
N VAL A 192 -7.15 -9.15 -0.97
CA VAL A 192 -7.96 -10.28 -1.40
C VAL A 192 -7.64 -11.45 -0.49
N SER A 193 -8.64 -12.01 0.17
CA SER A 193 -8.47 -13.14 1.09
C SER A 193 -9.52 -14.20 0.84
N ILE A 194 -9.14 -15.47 1.09
CA ILE A 194 -10.07 -16.57 1.16
C ILE A 194 -10.00 -17.17 2.56
N SER A 195 -11.13 -17.22 3.24
CA SER A 195 -11.23 -17.65 4.64
C SER A 195 -11.67 -19.09 4.80
N SER A 196 -12.30 -19.66 3.77
CA SER A 196 -12.75 -21.07 3.80
C SER A 196 -12.89 -21.62 2.39
N VAL A 197 -12.46 -22.87 2.21
CA VAL A 197 -12.76 -23.70 1.04
C VAL A 197 -13.35 -25.01 1.54
N LYS A 198 -14.57 -25.31 1.11
CA LYS A 198 -15.30 -26.57 1.41
C LYS A 198 -15.57 -27.34 0.15
N THR A 199 -15.80 -28.63 0.28
CA THR A 199 -16.38 -29.48 -0.74
C THR A 199 -17.82 -29.84 -0.37
N ALA A 200 -18.72 -29.88 -1.36
CA ALA A 200 -20.08 -30.31 -1.21
C ALA A 200 -20.57 -30.95 -2.52
N PHE A 201 -20.01 -32.12 -2.85
CA PHE A 201 -20.44 -32.89 -4.00
C PHE A 201 -21.85 -33.45 -3.79
N ASP A 202 -22.62 -33.54 -4.89
CA ASP A 202 -23.97 -34.10 -4.83
C ASP A 202 -23.89 -35.60 -4.47
N PRO A 203 -24.51 -36.04 -3.37
CA PRO A 203 -24.41 -37.42 -2.88
C PRO A 203 -25.07 -38.45 -3.81
N VAL A 204 -25.86 -38.01 -4.78
CA VAL A 204 -26.52 -38.89 -5.79
C VAL A 204 -26.02 -38.60 -7.22
N GLY A 205 -25.21 -37.55 -7.39
CA GLY A 205 -24.74 -37.13 -8.69
C GLY A 205 -23.52 -37.91 -9.20
N ARG A 206 -23.01 -37.48 -10.36
CA ARG A 206 -21.83 -38.05 -11.02
C ARG A 206 -20.58 -38.08 -10.10
N PHE A 207 -20.47 -37.12 -9.18
CA PHE A 207 -19.34 -36.92 -8.31
C PHE A 207 -19.64 -37.30 -6.86
N LYS A 208 -20.56 -38.20 -6.59
CA LYS A 208 -20.98 -38.57 -5.23
C LYS A 208 -19.85 -39.10 -4.35
N ASP A 209 -18.85 -39.76 -4.95
CA ASP A 209 -17.71 -40.32 -4.27
C ASP A 209 -16.42 -39.49 -4.51
N ALA A 210 -16.53 -38.36 -5.21
CA ALA A 210 -15.38 -37.53 -5.55
C ALA A 210 -14.67 -36.93 -4.34
N THR A 211 -13.37 -36.76 -4.48
CA THR A 211 -12.58 -36.03 -3.50
C THR A 211 -11.83 -34.87 -4.14
N PHE A 212 -11.60 -33.83 -3.34
CA PHE A 212 -10.78 -32.68 -3.73
C PHE A 212 -9.85 -32.28 -2.61
N LYS A 213 -8.59 -32.13 -2.94
CA LYS A 213 -7.53 -31.68 -2.05
C LYS A 213 -6.96 -30.38 -2.58
N VAL A 214 -7.00 -29.31 -1.80
CA VAL A 214 -6.39 -28.02 -2.17
C VAL A 214 -4.87 -28.12 -2.09
N ASP A 215 -4.17 -27.72 -3.16
CA ASP A 215 -2.71 -27.71 -3.25
C ASP A 215 -2.09 -26.31 -3.24
N ALA A 216 -2.80 -25.34 -3.80
CA ALA A 216 -2.32 -23.97 -3.85
C ALA A 216 -3.48 -22.95 -4.01
N ILE A 217 -3.20 -21.74 -3.56
CA ILE A 217 -4.04 -20.56 -3.76
C ILE A 217 -3.14 -19.44 -4.26
N TYR A 218 -3.57 -18.71 -5.31
CA TYR A 218 -2.77 -17.63 -5.88
C TYR A 218 -3.62 -16.60 -6.63
N LEU A 219 -3.06 -15.40 -6.86
CA LEU A 219 -3.67 -14.38 -7.70
C LEU A 219 -3.17 -14.45 -9.15
N LYS A 220 -4.08 -14.13 -10.05
CA LYS A 220 -3.83 -13.96 -11.48
C LYS A 220 -4.32 -12.57 -11.92
N ASN A 221 -3.60 -11.94 -12.87
CA ASN A 221 -3.88 -10.57 -13.34
C ASN A 221 -3.91 -9.55 -12.20
N ALA A 222 -3.03 -9.70 -11.21
CA ALA A 222 -2.81 -8.69 -10.18
C ALA A 222 -1.96 -7.56 -10.77
N ASP A 223 -2.30 -6.32 -10.49
CA ASP A 223 -1.54 -5.18 -10.98
C ASP A 223 -0.20 -5.05 -10.24
N SER A 224 0.90 -5.00 -11.00
CA SER A 224 2.28 -5.02 -10.46
C SER A 224 2.77 -3.65 -9.98
N SER A 225 2.14 -2.58 -10.46
CA SER A 225 2.54 -1.21 -10.15
C SER A 225 1.36 -0.26 -10.19
N VAL A 226 1.49 0.87 -9.53
CA VAL A 226 0.52 1.97 -9.54
C VAL A 226 1.26 3.31 -9.50
N ASN A 227 0.77 4.29 -10.23
CA ASN A 227 1.24 5.66 -10.14
C ASN A 227 0.76 6.31 -8.82
N ALA A 228 1.44 7.38 -8.40
CA ALA A 228 1.01 8.17 -7.25
C ALA A 228 -0.36 8.87 -7.48
N ASP A 229 -0.90 8.88 -8.70
CA ASP A 229 -2.27 9.30 -9.01
C ASP A 229 -3.27 8.13 -9.06
N LYS A 230 -2.86 6.93 -8.66
CA LYS A 230 -3.63 5.68 -8.64
C LYS A 230 -3.96 5.11 -10.02
N THR A 231 -3.27 5.57 -11.07
CA THR A 231 -3.45 5.05 -12.43
C THR A 231 -2.34 4.09 -12.85
N GLY A 232 -2.66 3.25 -13.77
CA GLY A 232 -1.71 2.41 -14.50
C GLY A 232 -1.52 1.04 -13.94
N SER A 233 -1.22 0.02 -14.76
CA SER A 233 -0.27 -1.00 -14.40
C SER A 233 -0.16 -2.16 -15.37
N VAL A 234 0.83 -3.03 -15.14
CA VAL A 234 1.06 -4.25 -15.91
C VAL A 234 0.63 -5.46 -15.09
N PRO A 235 -0.36 -6.25 -15.53
CA PRO A 235 -0.81 -7.44 -14.82
C PRO A 235 0.29 -8.50 -14.71
N ILE A 236 0.41 -9.11 -13.53
CA ILE A 236 1.29 -10.24 -13.23
C ILE A 236 0.51 -11.39 -12.60
N ASN A 237 1.09 -12.58 -12.63
CA ASN A 237 0.46 -13.78 -12.11
C ASN A 237 1.27 -14.44 -11.00
N GLY A 238 0.59 -14.93 -9.97
CA GLY A 238 1.18 -15.62 -8.83
C GLY A 238 1.63 -17.06 -9.10
N GLY A 239 1.33 -17.61 -10.24
CA GLY A 239 1.78 -18.93 -10.61
C GLY A 239 0.81 -19.61 -11.55
N HIS A 240 1.36 -20.23 -12.57
CA HIS A 240 0.65 -20.97 -13.58
C HIS A 240 1.62 -21.97 -14.17
N GLU A 241 1.13 -23.10 -14.61
CA GLU A 241 1.96 -24.12 -15.25
C GLU A 241 2.69 -23.54 -16.48
N GLY A 242 4.04 -23.59 -16.46
CA GLY A 242 4.91 -23.04 -17.51
C GLY A 242 5.18 -21.53 -17.45
N ALA A 243 4.65 -20.79 -16.45
CA ALA A 243 4.95 -19.37 -16.24
C ALA A 243 6.00 -19.18 -15.13
N VAL A 244 6.69 -18.01 -15.15
CA VAL A 244 7.52 -17.60 -14.03
C VAL A 244 6.59 -17.30 -12.85
N VAL A 245 6.76 -18.03 -11.76
CA VAL A 245 5.97 -17.88 -10.55
C VAL A 245 6.35 -16.57 -9.86
N THR A 246 5.37 -15.70 -9.64
CA THR A 246 5.52 -14.55 -8.75
C THR A 246 5.19 -15.01 -7.34
N LYS A 247 6.22 -15.42 -6.59
CA LYS A 247 6.08 -16.16 -5.34
C LYS A 247 5.23 -15.43 -4.30
N TYR A 248 5.31 -14.11 -4.21
CA TYR A 248 4.52 -13.34 -3.26
C TYR A 248 3.02 -13.23 -3.60
N LEU A 249 2.58 -13.77 -4.73
CA LEU A 249 1.18 -13.92 -5.12
C LEU A 249 0.72 -15.38 -5.14
N TYR A 250 1.53 -16.29 -4.59
CA TYR A 250 1.30 -17.73 -4.61
C TYR A 250 1.55 -18.32 -3.22
N GLU A 251 0.60 -19.10 -2.74
CA GLU A 251 0.72 -19.84 -1.49
C GLU A 251 0.46 -21.33 -1.75
N ALA A 252 1.45 -22.15 -1.44
CA ALA A 252 1.28 -23.62 -1.42
C ALA A 252 0.50 -24.02 -0.16
N VAL A 253 -0.53 -24.85 -0.35
CA VAL A 253 -1.31 -25.41 0.75
C VAL A 253 -0.73 -26.75 1.14
N THR A 254 -0.07 -26.80 2.29
CA THR A 254 0.54 -28.04 2.81
C THR A 254 -0.34 -28.67 3.88
N GLY A 255 -0.36 -30.00 3.93
CA GLY A 255 -1.07 -30.74 4.99
C GLY A 255 -2.59 -30.75 4.89
N HIS A 256 -3.18 -30.20 3.82
CA HIS A 256 -4.63 -30.27 3.61
C HIS A 256 -5.06 -31.71 3.28
N THR A 257 -6.13 -32.19 3.93
CA THR A 257 -6.71 -33.50 3.67
C THR A 257 -7.90 -33.36 2.72
N ALA A 258 -8.02 -34.28 1.77
CA ALA A 258 -9.12 -34.26 0.81
C ALA A 258 -10.48 -34.23 1.52
N ASN A 259 -11.41 -33.44 0.97
CA ASN A 259 -12.78 -33.24 1.47
C ASN A 259 -12.90 -32.71 2.89
N THR A 260 -11.82 -32.25 3.53
CA THR A 260 -11.91 -31.46 4.75
C THR A 260 -12.08 -29.98 4.43
N GLU A 261 -12.62 -29.22 5.35
CA GLU A 261 -12.68 -27.77 5.20
C GLU A 261 -11.28 -27.15 5.41
N LEU A 262 -10.82 -26.38 4.42
CA LEU A 262 -9.66 -25.52 4.59
C LEU A 262 -10.09 -24.24 5.32
N THR A 263 -9.76 -24.14 6.59
CA THR A 263 -10.11 -22.97 7.46
C THR A 263 -8.97 -22.00 7.69
N THR A 264 -7.75 -22.37 7.30
CA THR A 264 -6.61 -21.47 7.32
C THR A 264 -6.82 -20.36 6.28
N PRO A 265 -6.86 -19.09 6.69
CA PRO A 265 -7.06 -18.00 5.74
C PRO A 265 -5.78 -17.74 4.94
N TYR A 266 -5.95 -17.51 3.64
CA TYR A 266 -4.90 -17.04 2.73
C TYR A 266 -5.25 -15.65 2.25
N TYR A 267 -4.26 -14.76 2.10
CA TYR A 267 -4.49 -13.39 1.65
C TYR A 267 -3.34 -12.87 0.81
N PHE A 268 -3.68 -11.92 -0.05
CA PHE A 268 -2.75 -11.23 -0.95
C PHE A 268 -3.09 -9.76 -1.01
N TYR A 269 -2.08 -8.93 -1.18
CA TYR A 269 -2.24 -7.52 -1.52
C TYR A 269 -2.06 -7.35 -3.03
N THR A 270 -2.90 -6.51 -3.64
CA THR A 270 -2.82 -6.16 -5.05
C THR A 270 -3.17 -4.68 -5.24
N PHE A 271 -2.63 -4.05 -6.27
CA PHE A 271 -3.09 -2.73 -6.66
C PHE A 271 -4.47 -2.77 -7.31
N PRO A 272 -5.16 -1.61 -7.41
CA PRO A 272 -6.43 -1.51 -8.11
C PRO A 272 -6.34 -2.04 -9.54
N ASN A 273 -7.35 -2.78 -9.96
CA ASN A 273 -7.49 -3.24 -11.33
C ASN A 273 -8.92 -2.98 -11.81
N VAL A 274 -9.06 -2.14 -12.82
CA VAL A 274 -10.34 -1.79 -13.45
C VAL A 274 -10.48 -2.34 -14.87
N ASP A 275 -9.47 -3.07 -15.37
CA ASP A 275 -9.47 -3.70 -16.68
C ASP A 275 -10.41 -4.91 -16.69
N SER A 276 -11.61 -4.73 -17.23
CA SER A 276 -12.61 -5.79 -17.37
C SER A 276 -12.19 -6.91 -18.35
N SER A 277 -11.21 -6.66 -19.21
CA SER A 277 -10.68 -7.67 -20.14
C SER A 277 -9.67 -8.60 -19.47
N LYS A 278 -9.01 -8.13 -18.41
CA LYS A 278 -8.04 -8.89 -17.61
C LYS A 278 -8.33 -8.70 -16.11
N PRO A 279 -9.52 -9.10 -15.64
CA PRO A 279 -9.89 -8.92 -14.24
C PRO A 279 -8.96 -9.76 -13.35
N THR A 280 -8.69 -9.26 -12.16
CA THR A 280 -7.95 -10.03 -11.15
C THR A 280 -8.76 -11.23 -10.70
N LYS A 281 -8.13 -12.39 -10.70
CA LYS A 281 -8.74 -13.66 -10.27
C LYS A 281 -7.98 -14.24 -9.09
N LEU A 282 -8.71 -14.81 -8.12
CA LEU A 282 -8.15 -15.73 -7.14
C LEU A 282 -8.34 -17.14 -7.71
N ILE A 283 -7.27 -17.93 -7.71
CA ILE A 283 -7.28 -19.29 -8.20
C ILE A 283 -7.14 -20.24 -7.02
N ILE A 284 -8.07 -21.20 -6.93
CA ILE A 284 -7.91 -22.38 -6.07
C ILE A 284 -7.45 -23.51 -6.98
N LYS A 285 -6.25 -24.03 -6.74
CA LYS A 285 -5.71 -25.20 -7.43
C LYS A 285 -5.71 -26.39 -6.49
N GLY A 286 -6.06 -27.56 -7.00
CA GLY A 286 -6.00 -28.78 -6.21
C GLY A 286 -6.05 -30.05 -7.06
N LEU A 287 -6.06 -31.17 -6.38
CA LEU A 287 -6.19 -32.48 -6.95
C LEU A 287 -7.64 -32.97 -6.80
N PHE A 288 -8.28 -33.23 -7.90
CA PHE A 288 -9.62 -33.78 -8.00
C PHE A 288 -9.55 -35.27 -8.40
N ASP A 289 -10.21 -36.09 -7.62
CA ASP A 289 -10.38 -37.52 -7.89
C ASP A 289 -11.88 -37.79 -8.01
N ALA A 290 -12.31 -38.21 -9.21
CA ALA A 290 -13.72 -38.29 -9.54
C ALA A 290 -14.48 -39.43 -8.84
N ASP A 291 -13.77 -40.51 -8.50
CA ASP A 291 -14.33 -41.69 -7.83
C ASP A 291 -13.81 -41.89 -6.40
N GLY A 292 -12.92 -41.03 -5.94
CA GLY A 292 -12.35 -41.03 -4.59
C GLY A 292 -11.51 -42.26 -4.26
N SER A 293 -11.23 -43.12 -5.27
CA SER A 293 -10.55 -44.41 -5.06
C SER A 293 -9.06 -44.25 -4.87
N GLY A 294 -8.46 -43.21 -5.43
CA GLY A 294 -7.03 -42.97 -5.46
C GLY A 294 -6.23 -44.00 -6.28
N SER A 295 -6.90 -45.05 -6.73
CA SER A 295 -6.26 -46.22 -7.37
C SER A 295 -6.83 -46.55 -8.76
N THR A 296 -8.06 -46.24 -9.03
CA THR A 296 -8.72 -46.54 -10.31
C THR A 296 -8.49 -45.44 -11.35
N SER A 297 -8.47 -44.21 -10.90
CA SER A 297 -8.04 -43.03 -11.66
C SER A 297 -7.12 -42.18 -10.80
N ALA A 298 -5.93 -41.83 -11.28
CA ALA A 298 -5.05 -40.92 -10.53
C ALA A 298 -5.73 -39.56 -10.38
N PRO A 299 -5.64 -38.94 -9.20
CA PRO A 299 -6.14 -37.57 -9.01
C PRO A 299 -5.52 -36.62 -10.04
N ILE A 300 -6.35 -35.75 -10.62
CA ILE A 300 -5.95 -34.80 -11.65
C ILE A 300 -5.98 -33.39 -11.16
N ALA A 301 -5.05 -32.54 -11.63
CA ALA A 301 -5.04 -31.14 -11.31
C ALA A 301 -6.28 -30.46 -11.86
N ARG A 302 -6.97 -29.67 -11.00
CA ARG A 302 -8.12 -28.85 -11.36
C ARG A 302 -7.99 -27.47 -10.74
N TYR A 303 -8.58 -26.50 -11.42
CA TYR A 303 -8.49 -25.10 -11.14
C TYR A 303 -9.88 -24.50 -11.00
N TYR A 304 -10.03 -23.61 -10.03
CA TYR A 304 -11.26 -22.84 -9.82
C TYR A 304 -10.93 -21.34 -9.89
N PRO A 305 -10.91 -20.75 -11.11
CA PRO A 305 -10.67 -19.33 -11.31
C PRO A 305 -11.86 -18.51 -10.84
N ILE A 306 -11.65 -17.66 -9.85
CA ILE A 306 -12.65 -16.79 -9.24
C ILE A 306 -12.35 -15.35 -9.60
N THR A 307 -13.12 -14.72 -10.47
CA THR A 307 -13.01 -13.30 -10.74
C THR A 307 -13.50 -12.52 -9.50
N ILE A 308 -12.61 -11.70 -8.93
CA ILE A 308 -12.93 -10.94 -7.73
C ILE A 308 -14.00 -9.89 -8.04
N ASN A 309 -14.94 -9.68 -7.11
CA ASN A 309 -16.00 -8.67 -7.23
C ASN A 309 -16.81 -8.75 -8.53
N LYS A 310 -17.05 -9.96 -9.06
CA LYS A 310 -17.91 -10.19 -10.22
C LYS A 310 -19.08 -11.09 -9.83
N LYS A 311 -20.29 -10.58 -10.03
CA LYS A 311 -21.49 -11.38 -9.84
C LYS A 311 -21.63 -12.41 -10.95
N GLN A 312 -21.75 -13.66 -10.57
CA GLN A 312 -22.00 -14.81 -11.46
C GLN A 312 -23.14 -15.63 -10.88
N ALA A 313 -23.66 -16.58 -11.65
CA ALA A 313 -24.57 -17.57 -11.08
C ALA A 313 -23.88 -18.27 -9.88
N ASN A 314 -24.62 -18.54 -8.81
CA ASN A 314 -24.11 -19.11 -7.55
C ASN A 314 -23.05 -18.24 -6.81
N THR A 315 -22.96 -16.95 -7.13
CA THR A 315 -22.12 -16.00 -6.40
C THR A 315 -23.00 -15.05 -5.60
N THR A 316 -22.75 -14.95 -4.30
CA THR A 316 -23.34 -13.93 -3.42
C THR A 316 -22.25 -12.88 -3.13
N ILE A 317 -22.54 -11.60 -3.44
CA ILE A 317 -21.68 -10.47 -3.08
C ILE A 317 -22.44 -9.62 -2.07
N SER A 318 -21.80 -9.31 -0.95
CA SER A 318 -22.35 -8.47 0.12
C SER A 318 -21.37 -7.38 0.54
N GLY A 319 -21.87 -6.24 0.98
CA GLY A 319 -21.08 -5.08 1.42
C GLY A 319 -20.52 -4.23 0.27
N GLY A 320 -19.98 -3.07 0.64
CA GLY A 320 -19.36 -2.10 -0.28
C GLY A 320 -20.32 -1.45 -1.29
N SER A 321 -19.88 -0.39 -1.93
CA SER A 321 -20.54 0.21 -3.11
C SER A 321 -20.24 -0.61 -4.38
N GLY A 322 -20.21 -1.94 -4.25
CA GLY A 322 -19.69 -2.86 -5.24
C GLY A 322 -20.30 -2.69 -6.61
N THR A 323 -19.48 -2.26 -7.54
CA THR A 323 -19.75 -2.53 -8.94
C THR A 323 -19.37 -3.99 -9.17
N ASP A 324 -20.32 -4.87 -9.36
CA ASP A 324 -20.14 -6.31 -9.65
C ASP A 324 -19.42 -6.57 -11.02
N LYS A 325 -18.49 -5.72 -11.39
CA LYS A 325 -17.84 -5.67 -12.72
C LYS A 325 -16.50 -6.42 -12.79
N GLY A 326 -16.08 -7.02 -11.69
CA GLY A 326 -14.76 -7.67 -11.63
C GLY A 326 -13.60 -6.71 -11.41
N SER A 327 -13.88 -5.47 -10.97
CA SER A 327 -12.86 -4.49 -10.63
C SER A 327 -12.41 -4.61 -9.17
N ILE A 328 -11.15 -4.26 -8.92
CA ILE A 328 -10.58 -4.11 -7.59
C ILE A 328 -10.30 -2.64 -7.31
N ALA A 329 -10.78 -2.15 -6.17
CA ALA A 329 -10.54 -0.80 -5.69
C ALA A 329 -9.45 -0.76 -4.62
N ALA A 330 -8.67 0.33 -4.56
CA ALA A 330 -7.75 0.58 -3.48
C ALA A 330 -8.48 0.67 -2.13
N ASN A 331 -7.75 0.45 -1.05
CA ASN A 331 -8.25 0.56 0.32
C ASN A 331 -9.51 -0.29 0.61
N THR A 332 -9.62 -1.44 -0.07
CA THR A 332 -10.80 -2.33 0.01
C THR A 332 -10.36 -3.75 0.38
N ARG A 333 -11.17 -4.41 1.19
CA ARG A 333 -11.01 -5.82 1.54
C ARG A 333 -12.05 -6.67 0.81
N TYR A 334 -11.59 -7.70 0.15
CA TYR A 334 -12.41 -8.74 -0.48
C TYR A 334 -12.19 -10.05 0.29
N VAL A 335 -13.20 -10.51 1.00
CA VAL A 335 -13.15 -11.76 1.77
C VAL A 335 -14.04 -12.80 1.09
N LEU A 336 -13.42 -13.90 0.67
CA LEU A 336 -14.07 -14.97 -0.07
C LEU A 336 -14.26 -16.21 0.79
N THR A 337 -15.38 -16.91 0.56
CA THR A 337 -15.58 -18.31 0.93
C THR A 337 -16.04 -19.08 -0.28
N ALA A 338 -15.53 -20.28 -0.47
CA ALA A 338 -15.81 -21.12 -1.63
C ALA A 338 -16.35 -22.49 -1.22
N VAL A 339 -17.37 -22.96 -1.92
CA VAL A 339 -17.89 -24.33 -1.80
C VAL A 339 -17.76 -25.00 -3.16
N ILE A 340 -16.90 -25.99 -3.28
CA ILE A 340 -16.65 -26.76 -4.48
C ILE A 340 -17.70 -27.86 -4.59
N LYS A 341 -18.44 -27.88 -5.72
CA LYS A 341 -19.56 -28.77 -5.96
C LYS A 341 -19.36 -29.72 -7.15
N GLY A 342 -18.32 -29.54 -7.92
CA GLY A 342 -18.03 -30.32 -9.09
C GLY A 342 -16.61 -30.18 -9.57
N GLU A 343 -16.34 -30.79 -10.71
CA GLU A 343 -15.03 -30.73 -11.36
C GLU A 343 -14.71 -29.33 -11.84
N GLY A 344 -13.54 -28.80 -11.48
CA GLY A 344 -13.05 -27.50 -11.93
C GLY A 344 -12.51 -27.54 -13.37
N ALA A 345 -11.96 -26.41 -13.81
CA ALA A 345 -11.33 -26.30 -15.12
C ALA A 345 -10.01 -27.08 -15.20
N ALA A 346 -9.61 -27.44 -16.41
CA ALA A 346 -8.33 -28.11 -16.66
C ALA A 346 -7.13 -27.17 -16.54
N ASP A 347 -7.38 -25.85 -16.62
CA ASP A 347 -6.38 -24.80 -16.47
C ASP A 347 -6.94 -23.57 -15.71
N ASP A 348 -6.09 -22.60 -15.41
CA ASP A 348 -6.46 -21.38 -14.73
C ASP A 348 -6.94 -20.24 -15.66
N LYS A 349 -7.08 -20.51 -16.95
CA LYS A 349 -7.51 -19.55 -17.97
C LYS A 349 -9.00 -19.69 -18.29
N THR A 350 -9.48 -20.90 -18.26
CA THR A 350 -10.86 -21.27 -18.62
C THR A 350 -11.78 -20.94 -17.45
N ASP A 351 -12.82 -20.14 -17.71
CA ASP A 351 -13.86 -19.91 -16.71
C ASP A 351 -14.60 -21.21 -16.40
N ILE A 352 -14.89 -21.44 -15.14
CA ILE A 352 -15.61 -22.65 -14.69
C ILE A 352 -17.11 -22.52 -14.91
N ASP A 353 -17.80 -23.65 -15.03
CA ASP A 353 -19.25 -23.70 -14.94
C ASP A 353 -19.66 -23.22 -13.53
N PRO A 354 -20.50 -22.18 -13.42
CA PRO A 354 -21.00 -21.69 -12.13
C PRO A 354 -21.65 -22.75 -11.25
N ALA A 355 -22.20 -23.84 -11.84
CA ALA A 355 -22.75 -24.95 -11.08
C ALA A 355 -21.70 -25.72 -10.26
N THR A 356 -20.42 -25.66 -10.64
CA THR A 356 -19.34 -26.38 -9.98
C THR A 356 -18.75 -25.67 -8.77
N LEU A 357 -19.07 -24.37 -8.60
CA LEU A 357 -18.57 -23.55 -7.50
C LEU A 357 -19.67 -22.63 -6.95
N GLN A 358 -19.88 -22.67 -5.65
CA GLN A 358 -20.63 -21.64 -4.93
C GLN A 358 -19.67 -20.70 -4.25
N LEU A 359 -19.84 -19.40 -4.47
CA LEU A 359 -18.95 -18.37 -3.99
C LEU A 359 -19.70 -17.36 -3.13
N THR A 360 -19.13 -16.99 -1.99
CA THR A 360 -19.54 -15.79 -1.24
C THR A 360 -18.38 -14.83 -1.19
N VAL A 361 -18.64 -13.56 -1.53
CA VAL A 361 -17.67 -12.47 -1.49
C VAL A 361 -18.22 -11.37 -0.59
N THR A 362 -17.50 -11.04 0.45
CA THR A 362 -17.79 -9.86 1.28
C THR A 362 -16.81 -8.75 0.91
N VAL A 363 -17.38 -7.63 0.47
CA VAL A 363 -16.61 -6.42 0.13
C VAL A 363 -16.75 -5.43 1.29
N ALA A 364 -15.65 -4.93 1.80
CA ALA A 364 -15.65 -3.98 2.90
C ALA A 364 -14.57 -2.93 2.71
N ASP A 365 -14.86 -1.70 3.11
CA ASP A 365 -13.87 -0.67 3.23
C ASP A 365 -12.80 -1.09 4.24
N TRP A 366 -11.58 -0.64 4.00
CA TRP A 366 -10.45 -1.02 4.82
C TRP A 366 -10.07 0.12 5.75
N GLU A 367 -10.63 0.10 6.94
CA GLU A 367 -10.32 1.09 7.97
C GLU A 367 -8.81 1.21 8.18
N LEU A 368 -8.31 2.42 8.14
CA LEU A 368 -6.94 2.76 8.49
C LEU A 368 -6.96 3.52 9.82
N THR A 369 -6.57 2.86 10.89
CA THR A 369 -6.30 3.51 12.18
C THR A 369 -4.81 3.79 12.25
N ILE A 370 -4.43 5.06 12.29
CA ILE A 370 -3.05 5.46 12.54
C ILE A 370 -2.83 5.45 14.05
N ASN A 371 -2.26 4.35 14.54
CA ASN A 371 -1.93 4.17 15.97
C ASN A 371 -0.55 4.72 16.32
N GLN A 372 0.12 5.35 15.38
CA GLN A 372 1.45 5.92 15.58
C GLN A 372 1.34 7.43 15.64
N ASP A 373 1.59 7.95 16.84
CA ASP A 373 1.99 9.35 16.96
C ASP A 373 3.41 9.48 16.39
N VAL A 374 3.54 10.13 15.27
CA VAL A 374 4.83 10.34 14.61
C VAL A 374 5.45 11.62 15.17
N THR A 375 6.61 11.52 15.84
CA THR A 375 7.39 12.69 16.28
C THR A 375 8.54 12.92 15.34
N PHE A 376 8.68 14.16 14.94
CA PHE A 376 9.84 14.65 14.20
C PHE A 376 10.50 15.71 15.08
N GLU A 377 11.81 15.58 15.34
CA GLU A 377 12.64 16.63 15.94
C GLU A 377 13.33 17.43 14.84
#